data_f95dd38c49c9ec6e7dc2415e27327da8
#
_entry.id   f95dd38c49c9ec6e7dc2415e27327da8
#
_cell.length_a   1.000
_cell.length_b   1.000
_cell.length_c   1.000
_cell.angle_alpha   90.00
_cell.angle_beta   90.00
_cell.angle_gamma   90.00
#
_symmetry.space_group_name_H-M   'P 1'
#
loop_
_entity.id
_entity.type
_entity.pdbx_description
1 polymer ?
#
loop_
_entity_poly.entity_id
_entity_poly.type
_entity_poly.pdbx_seq_one_letter_code
_entity_poly.pdbx_strand_id
1 'polypeptide(L)'
;MKPYLAIFSARFRTMLQYRAAAFAGLWTQIFFGLVMIMVYEAFYRSTDRPQPMTFPQVVSYVWLGQALLALLPWNVDAEVKAMVRSGAVAYELCKPLDLYNLWFVRAMAWRSAPTILRAVPMAILAMFALPLIGLGEWRLRAPTLESGMAFAVVMVCTLLLSCALTTLTNITLMWTVSADGTVAMVTTLVMLFSGMIIPLPLFPDWAQPALLAMPFAGLVDLPYRVYVGNMAPNSILAVILRQLLWTAALVHFGRWLLARGLRRVVVQGG
;
A
#
# COMPACT_ATOMS: atom_id res chain seq x y z
N MET A 1 -17.26 -1.21 -19.10
CA MET A 1 -16.01 -1.85 -18.61
C MET A 1 -14.82 -1.69 -19.56
N LYS A 2 -14.99 -1.85 -20.89
CA LYS A 2 -13.89 -1.72 -21.88
C LYS A 2 -13.04 -0.43 -21.75
N PRO A 3 -13.61 0.80 -21.59
CA PRO A 3 -12.79 2.00 -21.52
C PRO A 3 -11.89 2.06 -20.29
N TYR A 4 -12.37 1.60 -19.12
CA TYR A 4 -11.55 1.57 -17.89
C TYR A 4 -10.38 0.61 -18.01
N LEU A 5 -10.56 -0.55 -18.64
CA LEU A 5 -9.47 -1.51 -18.89
C LEU A 5 -8.43 -0.92 -19.85
N ALA A 6 -8.86 -0.18 -20.87
CA ALA A 6 -7.95 0.50 -21.80
C ALA A 6 -7.11 1.57 -21.06
N ILE A 7 -7.74 2.39 -20.21
CA ILE A 7 -7.07 3.40 -19.38
C ILE A 7 -6.06 2.74 -18.42
N PHE A 8 -6.49 1.67 -17.73
CA PHE A 8 -5.59 0.89 -16.86
C PHE A 8 -4.38 0.39 -17.64
N SER A 9 -4.61 -0.30 -18.77
CA SER A 9 -3.54 -0.90 -19.57
C SER A 9 -2.58 0.14 -20.12
N ALA A 10 -3.08 1.25 -20.65
CA ALA A 10 -2.25 2.33 -21.16
C ALA A 10 -1.37 2.91 -20.05
N ARG A 11 -1.96 3.27 -18.91
CA ARG A 11 -1.24 3.88 -17.81
C ARG A 11 -0.26 2.90 -17.13
N PHE A 12 -0.65 1.64 -16.98
CA PHE A 12 0.20 0.59 -16.45
C PHE A 12 1.46 0.41 -17.31
N ARG A 13 1.31 0.33 -18.64
CA ARG A 13 2.43 0.25 -19.59
C ARG A 13 3.34 1.47 -19.50
N THR A 14 2.78 2.68 -19.40
CA THR A 14 3.56 3.91 -19.23
C THR A 14 4.39 3.86 -17.94
N MET A 15 3.79 3.42 -16.82
CA MET A 15 4.50 3.31 -15.53
C MET A 15 5.63 2.27 -15.57
N LEU A 16 5.48 1.18 -16.34
CA LEU A 16 6.54 0.18 -16.51
C LEU A 16 7.78 0.71 -17.25
N GLN A 17 7.68 1.86 -17.94
CA GLN A 17 8.84 2.48 -18.61
C GLN A 17 9.79 3.18 -17.63
N TYR A 18 9.32 3.57 -16.44
CA TYR A 18 10.13 4.27 -15.43
C TYR A 18 11.04 3.33 -14.63
N ARG A 19 11.76 2.42 -15.33
CA ARG A 19 12.61 1.38 -14.70
C ARG A 19 13.76 1.97 -13.89
N ALA A 20 14.44 3.02 -14.42
CA ALA A 20 15.58 3.64 -13.74
C ALA A 20 15.19 4.18 -12.35
N ALA A 21 14.09 4.89 -12.23
CA ALA A 21 13.59 5.38 -10.95
C ALA A 21 13.19 4.25 -10.00
N ALA A 22 12.64 3.15 -10.54
CA ALA A 22 12.30 1.97 -9.74
C ALA A 22 13.56 1.31 -9.15
N PHE A 23 14.64 1.16 -9.96
CA PHE A 23 15.91 0.59 -9.49
C PHE A 23 16.65 1.49 -8.51
N ALA A 24 16.61 2.82 -8.68
CA ALA A 24 17.19 3.74 -7.70
C ALA A 24 16.51 3.59 -6.33
N GLY A 25 15.18 3.50 -6.30
CA GLY A 25 14.43 3.25 -5.07
C GLY A 25 14.70 1.88 -4.45
N LEU A 26 15.04 0.86 -5.25
CA LEU A 26 15.35 -0.48 -4.78
C LEU A 26 16.58 -0.49 -3.84
N TRP A 27 17.66 0.20 -4.20
CA TRP A 27 18.86 0.27 -3.37
C TRP A 27 18.60 0.94 -2.02
N THR A 28 17.82 2.01 -2.01
CA THR A 28 17.40 2.66 -0.77
C THR A 28 16.58 1.71 0.12
N GLN A 29 15.67 0.95 -0.47
CA GLN A 29 14.83 -0.01 0.25
C GLN A 29 15.65 -1.20 0.79
N ILE A 30 16.66 -1.68 0.04
CA ILE A 30 17.59 -2.71 0.52
C ILE A 30 18.33 -2.21 1.75
N PHE A 31 18.89 -1.00 1.68
CA PHE A 31 19.61 -0.39 2.80
C PHE A 31 18.73 -0.29 4.05
N PHE A 32 17.55 0.31 3.94
CA PHE A 32 16.63 0.42 5.08
C PHE A 32 16.13 -0.93 5.58
N GLY A 33 15.91 -1.90 4.69
CA GLY A 33 15.55 -3.27 5.07
C GLY A 33 16.62 -3.92 5.92
N LEU A 34 17.91 -3.82 5.53
CA LEU A 34 19.03 -4.34 6.30
C LEU A 34 19.15 -3.65 7.67
N VAL A 35 19.05 -2.31 7.72
CA VAL A 35 19.09 -1.55 8.98
C VAL A 35 17.97 -1.99 9.92
N MET A 36 16.74 -2.13 9.42
CA MET A 36 15.60 -2.59 10.23
C MET A 36 15.81 -4.01 10.76
N ILE A 37 16.34 -4.92 9.94
CA ILE A 37 16.64 -6.29 10.38
C ILE A 37 17.70 -6.29 11.46
N MET A 38 18.76 -5.46 11.36
CA MET A 38 19.78 -5.32 12.41
C MET A 38 19.15 -4.85 13.75
N VAL A 39 18.22 -3.89 13.69
CA VAL A 39 17.51 -3.40 14.89
C VAL A 39 16.68 -4.52 15.50
N TYR A 40 15.91 -5.26 14.70
CA TYR A 40 15.13 -6.38 15.20
C TYR A 40 16.02 -7.53 15.72
N GLU A 41 17.14 -7.82 15.07
CA GLU A 41 18.09 -8.82 15.57
C GLU A 41 18.63 -8.44 16.94
N ALA A 42 19.05 -7.19 17.13
CA ALA A 42 19.50 -6.70 18.44
C ALA A 42 18.39 -6.83 19.50
N PHE A 43 17.13 -6.48 19.16
CA PHE A 43 16.00 -6.66 20.05
C PHE A 43 15.75 -8.12 20.42
N TYR A 44 15.73 -9.03 19.44
CA TYR A 44 15.49 -10.45 19.68
C TYR A 44 16.62 -11.13 20.46
N ARG A 45 17.86 -10.65 20.31
CA ARG A 45 19.00 -11.14 21.11
C ARG A 45 19.04 -10.59 22.53
N SER A 46 18.40 -9.45 22.81
CA SER A 46 18.39 -8.81 24.12
C SER A 46 17.23 -9.24 25.01
N THR A 47 16.28 -10.05 24.51
CA THR A 47 15.10 -10.46 25.27
C THR A 47 14.95 -11.97 25.32
N ASP A 48 14.76 -12.51 26.54
CA ASP A 48 14.44 -13.93 26.77
C ASP A 48 12.93 -14.20 26.78
N ARG A 49 12.11 -13.15 26.62
CA ARG A 49 10.65 -13.31 26.62
C ARG A 49 10.17 -13.86 25.28
N PRO A 50 9.22 -14.81 25.29
CA PRO A 50 8.61 -15.31 24.07
C PRO A 50 7.93 -14.15 23.34
N GLN A 51 8.26 -14.00 22.05
CA GLN A 51 7.69 -12.96 21.20
C GLN A 51 6.53 -13.54 20.37
N PRO A 52 5.50 -12.73 20.03
CA PRO A 52 4.35 -13.20 19.24
C PRO A 52 4.70 -13.55 17.79
N MET A 53 5.86 -13.13 17.32
CA MET A 53 6.42 -13.49 16.01
C MET A 53 7.84 -14.03 16.21
N THR A 54 8.24 -15.04 15.43
CA THR A 54 9.64 -15.51 15.43
C THR A 54 10.52 -14.53 14.65
N PHE A 55 11.83 -14.50 14.93
CA PHE A 55 12.77 -13.62 14.22
C PHE A 55 12.71 -13.82 12.67
N PRO A 56 12.68 -15.05 12.13
CA PRO A 56 12.52 -15.23 10.68
C PRO A 56 11.20 -14.71 10.11
N GLN A 57 10.12 -14.72 10.90
CA GLN A 57 8.85 -14.11 10.48
C GLN A 57 8.98 -12.59 10.39
N VAL A 58 9.63 -11.96 11.38
CA VAL A 58 9.87 -10.50 11.39
C VAL A 58 10.81 -10.11 10.25
N VAL A 59 11.87 -10.86 9.99
CA VAL A 59 12.75 -10.63 8.83
C VAL A 59 11.98 -10.65 7.53
N SER A 60 11.13 -11.68 7.32
CA SER A 60 10.29 -11.76 6.12
C SER A 60 9.28 -10.63 6.05
N TYR A 61 8.71 -10.22 7.18
CA TYR A 61 7.81 -9.07 7.28
C TYR A 61 8.48 -7.76 6.86
N VAL A 62 9.71 -7.52 7.32
CA VAL A 62 10.50 -6.33 6.93
C VAL A 62 10.76 -6.32 5.43
N TRP A 63 11.18 -7.45 4.83
CA TRP A 63 11.40 -7.51 3.38
C TRP A 63 10.13 -7.26 2.58
N LEU A 64 8.98 -7.79 3.02
CA LEU A 64 7.68 -7.48 2.40
C LEU A 64 7.37 -5.97 2.49
N GLY A 65 7.64 -5.34 3.63
CA GLY A 65 7.48 -3.91 3.83
C GLY A 65 8.28 -3.09 2.83
N GLN A 66 9.54 -3.47 2.59
CA GLN A 66 10.38 -2.81 1.60
C GLN A 66 9.91 -3.11 0.17
N ALA A 67 9.61 -4.36 -0.15
CA ALA A 67 9.20 -4.78 -1.49
C ALA A 67 7.88 -4.15 -1.94
N LEU A 68 6.93 -4.01 -1.05
CA LEU A 68 5.57 -3.54 -1.32
C LEU A 68 5.34 -2.06 -0.96
N LEU A 69 6.41 -1.32 -0.61
CA LEU A 69 6.34 0.08 -0.19
C LEU A 69 5.61 0.99 -1.18
N ALA A 70 5.77 0.73 -2.49
CA ALA A 70 5.12 1.52 -3.54
C ALA A 70 3.59 1.34 -3.58
N LEU A 71 3.06 0.30 -2.95
CA LEU A 71 1.62 0.05 -2.85
C LEU A 71 0.93 1.03 -1.90
N LEU A 72 1.64 1.60 -0.94
CA LEU A 72 1.06 2.43 0.12
C LEU A 72 0.64 3.82 -0.39
N PRO A 73 -0.41 4.43 0.19
CA PRO A 73 -0.96 5.71 -0.26
C PRO A 73 -0.14 6.91 0.25
N TRP A 74 1.14 7.00 -0.11
CA TRP A 74 2.09 8.02 0.35
C TRP A 74 1.93 9.40 -0.30
N ASN A 75 1.29 9.49 -1.46
CA ASN A 75 1.27 10.68 -2.29
C ASN A 75 0.01 10.73 -3.16
N VAL A 76 -0.30 11.92 -3.64
CA VAL A 76 -1.36 12.17 -4.64
C VAL A 76 -0.83 12.00 -6.06
N ASP A 77 -1.72 11.71 -6.99
CA ASP A 77 -1.42 11.72 -8.42
C ASP A 77 -1.09 13.15 -8.88
N ALA A 78 0.14 13.37 -9.35
CA ALA A 78 0.61 14.69 -9.78
C ALA A 78 -0.22 15.28 -10.94
N GLU A 79 -0.75 14.43 -11.83
CA GLU A 79 -1.62 14.89 -12.92
C GLU A 79 -2.98 15.31 -12.37
N VAL A 80 -3.57 14.56 -11.42
CA VAL A 80 -4.81 14.97 -10.76
C VAL A 80 -4.60 16.29 -10.01
N LYS A 81 -3.48 16.43 -9.29
CA LYS A 81 -3.10 17.68 -8.61
C LYS A 81 -3.03 18.86 -9.60
N ALA A 82 -2.39 18.66 -10.75
CA ALA A 82 -2.30 19.69 -11.80
C ALA A 82 -3.66 20.03 -12.40
N MET A 83 -4.49 19.04 -12.71
CA MET A 83 -5.85 19.26 -13.26
C MET A 83 -6.76 20.00 -12.29
N VAL A 84 -6.71 19.66 -11.00
CA VAL A 84 -7.52 20.36 -9.98
C VAL A 84 -7.08 21.82 -9.86
N ARG A 85 -5.77 22.08 -9.81
CA ARG A 85 -5.23 23.45 -9.70
C ARG A 85 -5.52 24.34 -10.90
N SER A 86 -5.49 23.79 -12.11
CA SER A 86 -5.73 24.53 -13.34
C SER A 86 -7.22 24.61 -13.72
N GLY A 87 -8.11 23.95 -12.98
CA GLY A 87 -9.53 23.81 -13.36
C GLY A 87 -9.76 22.81 -14.50
N ALA A 88 -8.71 22.19 -15.04
CA ALA A 88 -8.80 21.21 -16.15
C ALA A 88 -9.61 19.94 -15.81
N VAL A 89 -9.97 19.74 -14.53
CA VAL A 89 -10.94 18.71 -14.13
C VAL A 89 -12.25 18.84 -14.91
N ALA A 90 -12.65 20.05 -15.33
CA ALA A 90 -13.82 20.26 -16.17
C ALA A 90 -13.78 19.45 -17.47
N TYR A 91 -12.61 19.28 -18.09
CA TYR A 91 -12.46 18.45 -19.28
C TYR A 91 -12.63 16.95 -19.01
N GLU A 92 -12.31 16.51 -17.80
CA GLU A 92 -12.58 15.11 -17.39
C GLU A 92 -14.09 14.86 -17.25
N LEU A 93 -14.86 15.87 -16.85
CA LEU A 93 -16.33 15.77 -16.74
C LEU A 93 -17.04 15.74 -18.11
N CYS A 94 -16.39 16.22 -19.17
CA CYS A 94 -16.92 16.11 -20.54
C CYS A 94 -16.79 14.69 -21.11
N LYS A 95 -16.02 13.81 -20.48
CA LYS A 95 -15.88 12.42 -20.92
C LYS A 95 -17.08 11.59 -20.44
N PRO A 96 -17.57 10.63 -21.24
CA PRO A 96 -18.67 9.75 -20.85
C PRO A 96 -18.21 8.67 -19.85
N LEU A 97 -17.53 9.08 -18.78
CA LEU A 97 -16.94 8.22 -17.76
C LEU A 97 -17.24 8.79 -16.37
N ASP A 98 -17.54 7.91 -15.42
CA ASP A 98 -17.62 8.30 -14.01
C ASP A 98 -16.25 8.72 -13.50
N LEU A 99 -16.13 9.93 -12.97
CA LEU A 99 -14.87 10.54 -12.55
C LEU A 99 -14.21 9.78 -11.38
N TYR A 100 -15.02 9.26 -10.43
CA TYR A 100 -14.49 8.47 -9.33
C TYR A 100 -13.83 7.20 -9.84
N ASN A 101 -14.53 6.45 -10.70
CA ASN A 101 -14.00 5.22 -11.28
C ASN A 101 -12.77 5.49 -12.14
N LEU A 102 -12.73 6.60 -12.87
CA LEU A 102 -11.57 7.01 -13.66
C LEU A 102 -10.34 7.20 -12.75
N TRP A 103 -10.47 7.97 -11.67
CA TRP A 103 -9.38 8.22 -10.73
C TRP A 103 -8.97 6.95 -9.97
N PHE A 104 -9.93 6.11 -9.62
CA PHE A 104 -9.66 4.82 -8.97
C PHE A 104 -8.86 3.88 -9.88
N VAL A 105 -9.23 3.76 -11.14
CA VAL A 105 -8.51 2.92 -12.13
C VAL A 105 -7.11 3.48 -12.41
N ARG A 106 -6.95 4.80 -12.44
CA ARG A 106 -5.63 5.44 -12.53
C ARG A 106 -4.76 5.10 -11.32
N ALA A 107 -5.34 5.16 -10.11
CA ALA A 107 -4.65 4.77 -8.88
C ALA A 107 -4.24 3.28 -8.91
N MET A 108 -5.09 2.38 -9.44
CA MET A 108 -4.74 0.96 -9.59
C MET A 108 -3.49 0.75 -10.45
N ALA A 109 -3.43 1.39 -11.62
CA ALA A 109 -2.25 1.28 -12.48
C ALA A 109 -1.00 1.87 -11.82
N TRP A 110 -1.16 3.02 -11.16
CA TRP A 110 -0.08 3.72 -10.50
C TRP A 110 0.46 3.00 -9.26
N ARG A 111 -0.38 2.27 -8.52
CA ARG A 111 0.07 1.48 -7.36
C ARG A 111 0.61 0.11 -7.76
N SER A 112 0.06 -0.54 -8.78
CA SER A 112 0.46 -1.89 -9.15
C SER A 112 1.77 -1.94 -9.95
N ALA A 113 1.96 -1.09 -10.97
CA ALA A 113 3.12 -1.17 -11.85
C ALA A 113 4.47 -0.94 -11.12
N PRO A 114 4.67 0.16 -10.35
CA PRO A 114 5.90 0.36 -9.59
C PRO A 114 6.11 -0.70 -8.50
N THR A 115 5.02 -1.21 -7.90
CA THR A 115 5.10 -2.29 -6.91
C THR A 115 5.68 -3.54 -7.51
N ILE A 116 5.20 -3.99 -8.67
CA ILE A 116 5.73 -5.18 -9.36
C ILE A 116 7.19 -4.97 -9.75
N LEU A 117 7.55 -3.80 -10.30
CA LEU A 117 8.92 -3.48 -10.70
C LEU A 117 9.92 -3.53 -9.54
N ARG A 118 9.49 -3.29 -8.31
CA ARG A 118 10.35 -3.30 -7.11
C ARG A 118 10.23 -4.60 -6.33
N ALA A 119 9.04 -5.14 -6.18
CA ALA A 119 8.79 -6.32 -5.37
C ALA A 119 9.49 -7.57 -5.94
N VAL A 120 9.46 -7.76 -7.25
CA VAL A 120 10.08 -8.93 -7.88
C VAL A 120 11.61 -8.95 -7.69
N PRO A 121 12.38 -7.92 -8.07
CA PRO A 121 13.83 -7.93 -7.84
C PRO A 121 14.18 -7.95 -6.35
N MET A 122 13.41 -7.28 -5.49
CA MET A 122 13.60 -7.33 -4.04
C MET A 122 13.42 -8.73 -3.47
N ALA A 123 12.37 -9.44 -3.88
CA ALA A 123 12.12 -10.81 -3.44
C ALA A 123 13.23 -11.75 -3.90
N ILE A 124 13.68 -11.63 -5.15
CA ILE A 124 14.80 -12.43 -5.69
C ILE A 124 16.08 -12.18 -4.87
N LEU A 125 16.42 -10.92 -4.62
CA LEU A 125 17.58 -10.54 -3.82
C LEU A 125 17.47 -11.09 -2.39
N ALA A 126 16.35 -10.85 -1.72
CA ALA A 126 16.17 -11.24 -0.32
C ALA A 126 16.05 -12.76 -0.13
N MET A 127 15.55 -13.50 -1.12
CA MET A 127 15.45 -14.98 -1.03
C MET A 127 16.75 -15.68 -1.38
N PHE A 128 17.46 -15.20 -2.41
CA PHE A 128 18.55 -15.95 -3.02
C PHE A 128 19.92 -15.28 -2.85
N ALA A 129 20.05 -13.95 -2.96
CA ALA A 129 21.34 -13.31 -2.90
C ALA A 129 21.89 -13.21 -1.47
N LEU A 130 21.05 -12.93 -0.47
CA LEU A 130 21.49 -12.82 0.93
C LEU A 130 22.12 -14.11 1.47
N PRO A 131 21.54 -15.31 1.25
CA PRO A 131 22.19 -16.56 1.65
C PRO A 131 23.56 -16.78 1.02
N LEU A 132 23.78 -16.33 -0.24
CA LEU A 132 25.05 -16.51 -0.94
C LEU A 132 26.19 -15.69 -0.34
N ILE A 133 25.88 -14.57 0.32
CA ILE A 133 26.85 -13.71 0.99
C ILE A 133 26.96 -13.94 2.50
N GLY A 134 26.44 -15.09 2.99
CA GLY A 134 26.52 -15.47 4.41
C GLY A 134 25.41 -14.87 5.30
N LEU A 135 24.45 -14.14 4.74
CA LEU A 135 23.31 -13.53 5.47
C LEU A 135 22.04 -14.41 5.38
N GLY A 136 22.20 -15.73 5.47
CA GLY A 136 21.08 -16.68 5.34
C GLY A 136 19.97 -16.51 6.38
N GLU A 137 20.28 -16.06 7.60
CA GLU A 137 19.29 -15.78 8.64
C GLU A 137 18.41 -14.56 8.31
N TRP A 138 18.91 -13.66 7.48
CA TRP A 138 18.21 -12.43 7.07
C TRP A 138 17.44 -12.58 5.77
N ARG A 139 17.30 -13.82 5.27
CA ARG A 139 16.59 -14.07 4.02
C ARG A 139 15.08 -13.92 4.17
N LEU A 140 14.43 -13.47 3.09
CA LEU A 140 12.99 -13.64 2.92
C LEU A 140 12.67 -15.14 2.77
N ARG A 141 11.88 -15.70 3.66
CA ARG A 141 11.45 -17.10 3.58
C ARG A 141 10.29 -17.25 2.62
N ALA A 142 10.32 -18.28 1.78
CA ALA A 142 9.19 -18.62 0.92
C ALA A 142 7.97 -18.99 1.78
N PRO A 143 6.76 -18.56 1.43
CA PRO A 143 5.56 -18.97 2.13
C PRO A 143 5.23 -20.42 1.82
N THR A 144 4.40 -21.06 2.65
CA THR A 144 3.77 -22.33 2.27
C THR A 144 2.82 -22.09 1.09
N LEU A 145 2.47 -23.15 0.36
CA LEU A 145 1.53 -23.01 -0.77
C LEU A 145 0.20 -22.38 -0.34
N GLU A 146 -0.33 -22.80 0.80
CA GLU A 146 -1.56 -22.26 1.37
C GLU A 146 -1.44 -20.77 1.70
N SER A 147 -0.39 -20.38 2.47
CA SER A 147 -0.14 -18.97 2.82
C SER A 147 0.14 -18.11 1.59
N GLY A 148 0.81 -18.65 0.57
CA GLY A 148 1.09 -17.96 -0.68
C GLY A 148 -0.16 -17.69 -1.49
N MET A 149 -1.07 -18.66 -1.62
CA MET A 149 -2.36 -18.47 -2.30
C MET A 149 -3.24 -17.48 -1.54
N ALA A 150 -3.33 -17.62 -0.22
CA ALA A 150 -4.07 -16.69 0.63
C ALA A 150 -3.51 -15.27 0.52
N PHE A 151 -2.19 -15.13 0.57
CA PHE A 151 -1.50 -13.85 0.39
C PHE A 151 -1.82 -13.21 -0.96
N ALA A 152 -1.84 -13.97 -2.06
CA ALA A 152 -2.19 -13.43 -3.37
C ALA A 152 -3.60 -12.82 -3.40
N VAL A 153 -4.58 -13.50 -2.81
CA VAL A 153 -5.97 -12.98 -2.70
C VAL A 153 -6.03 -11.75 -1.82
N VAL A 154 -5.41 -11.80 -0.64
CA VAL A 154 -5.36 -10.68 0.31
C VAL A 154 -4.66 -9.47 -0.31
N MET A 155 -3.61 -9.67 -1.12
CA MET A 155 -2.91 -8.59 -1.83
C MET A 155 -3.78 -7.87 -2.87
N VAL A 156 -4.71 -8.58 -3.53
CA VAL A 156 -5.70 -7.92 -4.40
C VAL A 156 -6.60 -7.00 -3.57
N CYS A 157 -7.07 -7.45 -2.42
CA CYS A 157 -7.87 -6.63 -1.50
C CYS A 157 -7.06 -5.45 -0.94
N THR A 158 -5.77 -5.66 -0.62
CA THR A 158 -4.83 -4.60 -0.21
C THR A 158 -4.67 -3.53 -1.29
N LEU A 159 -4.52 -3.94 -2.56
CA LEU A 159 -4.44 -3.00 -3.70
C LEU A 159 -5.73 -2.16 -3.78
N LEU A 160 -6.89 -2.78 -3.70
CA LEU A 160 -8.18 -2.07 -3.75
C LEU A 160 -8.31 -1.07 -2.60
N LEU A 161 -7.95 -1.48 -1.38
CA LEU A 161 -7.96 -0.62 -0.19
C LEU A 161 -7.00 0.57 -0.33
N SER A 162 -5.77 0.32 -0.80
CA SER A 162 -4.79 1.37 -1.08
C SER A 162 -5.27 2.35 -2.15
N CYS A 163 -5.91 1.86 -3.21
CA CYS A 163 -6.50 2.69 -4.26
C CYS A 163 -7.67 3.53 -3.76
N ALA A 164 -8.50 2.99 -2.85
CA ALA A 164 -9.59 3.74 -2.24
C ALA A 164 -9.06 4.92 -1.40
N LEU A 165 -8.03 4.69 -0.58
CA LEU A 165 -7.35 5.74 0.19
C LEU A 165 -6.65 6.76 -0.72
N THR A 166 -5.93 6.30 -1.75
CA THR A 166 -5.27 7.18 -2.72
C THR A 166 -6.29 8.07 -3.45
N THR A 167 -7.42 7.50 -3.89
CA THR A 167 -8.48 8.23 -4.58
C THR A 167 -9.13 9.23 -3.63
N LEU A 168 -9.38 8.85 -2.38
CA LEU A 168 -9.90 9.76 -1.36
C LEU A 168 -8.95 10.94 -1.13
N THR A 169 -7.64 10.70 -1.01
CA THR A 169 -6.62 11.74 -0.88
C THR A 169 -6.60 12.66 -2.11
N ASN A 170 -6.72 12.12 -3.32
CA ASN A 170 -6.85 12.93 -4.53
C ASN A 170 -8.10 13.82 -4.51
N ILE A 171 -9.24 13.31 -4.02
CA ILE A 171 -10.48 14.07 -3.93
C ILE A 171 -10.34 15.25 -2.97
N THR A 172 -9.58 15.13 -1.88
CA THR A 172 -9.38 16.24 -0.93
C THR A 172 -8.69 17.47 -1.54
N LEU A 173 -7.99 17.31 -2.68
CA LEU A 173 -7.42 18.41 -3.45
C LEU A 173 -8.47 19.46 -3.87
N MET A 174 -9.75 19.09 -3.97
CA MET A 174 -10.83 20.02 -4.31
C MET A 174 -11.14 21.03 -3.20
N TRP A 175 -10.64 20.80 -1.97
CA TRP A 175 -10.85 21.69 -0.82
C TRP A 175 -9.57 22.34 -0.32
N THR A 176 -8.41 21.79 -0.69
CA THR A 176 -7.12 22.27 -0.19
C THR A 176 -6.31 22.89 -1.32
N VAL A 177 -5.76 24.07 -1.08
CA VAL A 177 -4.86 24.75 -2.04
C VAL A 177 -3.61 23.93 -2.28
N SER A 178 -3.12 23.23 -1.23
CA SER A 178 -2.02 22.26 -1.32
C SER A 178 -2.44 20.93 -0.72
N ALA A 179 -2.08 19.84 -1.40
CA ALA A 179 -2.31 18.49 -0.90
C ALA A 179 -1.36 18.11 0.24
N ASP A 180 -0.34 18.91 0.51
CA ASP A 180 0.82 18.50 1.28
C ASP A 180 0.45 18.16 2.72
N GLY A 181 -0.46 18.91 3.35
CA GLY A 181 -0.97 18.62 4.69
C GLY A 181 -1.78 17.32 4.74
N THR A 182 -2.68 17.09 3.77
CA THR A 182 -3.47 15.85 3.71
C THR A 182 -2.59 14.63 3.44
N VAL A 183 -1.62 14.77 2.54
CA VAL A 183 -0.64 13.71 2.25
C VAL A 183 0.18 13.40 3.49
N ALA A 184 0.72 14.41 4.18
CA ALA A 184 1.48 14.23 5.41
C ALA A 184 0.64 13.51 6.48
N MET A 185 -0.61 13.91 6.67
CA MET A 185 -1.53 13.25 7.61
C MET A 185 -1.75 11.78 7.25
N VAL A 186 -2.13 11.48 6.01
CA VAL A 186 -2.37 10.09 5.57
C VAL A 186 -1.10 9.25 5.68
N THR A 187 0.05 9.79 5.29
CA THR A 187 1.35 9.12 5.42
C THR A 187 1.66 8.78 6.88
N THR A 188 1.48 9.74 7.80
CA THR A 188 1.72 9.53 9.24
C THR A 188 0.78 8.46 9.80
N LEU A 189 -0.51 8.52 9.47
CA LEU A 189 -1.48 7.50 9.91
C LEU A 189 -1.13 6.10 9.40
N VAL A 190 -0.72 5.99 8.13
CA VAL A 190 -0.28 4.72 7.55
C VAL A 190 0.99 4.24 8.26
N MET A 191 2.00 5.09 8.44
CA MET A 191 3.25 4.69 9.12
C MET A 191 3.01 4.16 10.53
N LEU A 192 2.18 4.85 11.32
CA LEU A 192 1.97 4.52 12.72
C LEU A 192 1.02 3.33 12.92
N PHE A 193 -0.06 3.24 12.12
CA PHE A 193 -1.17 2.33 12.41
C PHE A 193 -1.27 1.12 11.47
N SER A 194 -0.43 1.05 10.43
CA SER A 194 -0.46 -0.09 9.52
C SER A 194 0.37 -1.29 9.95
N GLY A 195 1.27 -1.11 10.92
CA GLY A 195 2.29 -2.10 11.23
C GLY A 195 3.58 -1.95 10.40
N MET A 196 3.73 -0.83 9.66
CA MET A 196 4.89 -0.61 8.78
C MET A 196 6.20 -0.47 9.55
N ILE A 197 6.20 0.26 10.67
CA ILE A 197 7.38 0.47 11.52
C ILE A 197 7.55 -0.70 12.48
N ILE A 198 6.49 -1.06 13.19
CA ILE A 198 6.45 -2.15 14.18
C ILE A 198 5.27 -3.04 13.83
N PRO A 199 5.46 -4.36 13.59
CA PRO A 199 4.35 -5.31 13.41
C PRO A 199 3.33 -5.20 14.54
N LEU A 200 2.03 -5.19 14.21
CA LEU A 200 0.97 -4.97 15.20
C LEU A 200 0.97 -5.97 16.35
N PRO A 201 1.35 -7.25 16.19
CA PRO A 201 1.45 -8.18 17.32
C PRO A 201 2.49 -7.79 18.36
N LEU A 202 3.46 -6.93 18.05
CA LEU A 202 4.47 -6.43 18.98
C LEU A 202 3.98 -5.22 19.79
N PHE A 203 2.80 -4.68 19.47
CA PHE A 203 2.17 -3.63 20.29
C PHE A 203 1.55 -4.23 21.56
N PRO A 204 1.38 -3.42 22.64
CA PRO A 204 0.67 -3.85 23.84
C PRO A 204 -0.75 -4.36 23.53
N ASP A 205 -1.21 -5.39 24.25
CA ASP A 205 -2.48 -6.06 24.00
C ASP A 205 -3.69 -5.11 23.98
N TRP A 206 -3.67 -4.08 24.82
CA TRP A 206 -4.76 -3.09 24.88
C TRP A 206 -4.87 -2.24 23.60
N ALA A 207 -3.78 -2.05 22.85
CA ALA A 207 -3.76 -1.23 21.64
C ALA A 207 -4.15 -2.03 20.39
N GLN A 208 -3.87 -3.33 20.37
CA GLN A 208 -4.06 -4.18 19.19
C GLN A 208 -5.51 -4.17 18.67
N PRO A 209 -6.59 -4.27 19.46
CA PRO A 209 -7.95 -4.26 18.96
C PRO A 209 -8.29 -2.96 18.21
N ALA A 210 -7.84 -1.82 18.72
CA ALA A 210 -8.06 -0.52 18.08
C ALA A 210 -7.32 -0.41 16.76
N LEU A 211 -6.03 -0.82 16.73
CA LEU A 211 -5.20 -0.82 15.53
C LEU A 211 -5.76 -1.76 14.45
N LEU A 212 -6.15 -2.97 14.86
CA LEU A 212 -6.75 -3.94 13.95
C LEU A 212 -8.12 -3.50 13.43
N ALA A 213 -8.88 -2.69 14.17
CA ALA A 213 -10.17 -2.15 13.70
C ALA A 213 -10.00 -1.11 12.58
N MET A 214 -8.85 -0.43 12.48
CA MET A 214 -8.59 0.61 11.49
C MET A 214 -8.34 0.02 10.09
N PRO A 215 -8.54 0.81 9.00
CA PRO A 215 -8.25 0.37 7.64
C PRO A 215 -6.76 0.12 7.41
N PHE A 216 -5.89 0.78 8.16
CA PHE A 216 -4.44 0.79 7.94
C PHE A 216 -3.80 -0.59 8.16
N ALA A 217 -4.27 -1.38 9.13
CA ALA A 217 -3.81 -2.75 9.35
C ALA A 217 -3.95 -3.64 8.10
N GLY A 218 -5.00 -3.39 7.29
CA GLY A 218 -5.25 -4.09 6.04
C GLY A 218 -4.26 -3.74 4.91
N LEU A 219 -3.44 -2.70 5.06
CA LEU A 219 -2.44 -2.30 4.07
C LEU A 219 -1.11 -3.06 4.23
N VAL A 220 -0.73 -3.39 5.47
CA VAL A 220 0.59 -3.91 5.82
C VAL A 220 0.49 -5.13 6.72
N ASP A 221 0.05 -4.97 7.97
CA ASP A 221 0.14 -6.01 8.99
C ASP A 221 -0.59 -7.30 8.59
N LEU A 222 -1.87 -7.19 8.25
CA LEU A 222 -2.68 -8.36 7.95
C LEU A 222 -2.16 -9.16 6.74
N PRO A 223 -1.86 -8.57 5.56
CA PRO A 223 -1.32 -9.32 4.44
C PRO A 223 0.04 -9.94 4.73
N TYR A 224 0.93 -9.24 5.45
CA TYR A 224 2.27 -9.78 5.72
C TYR A 224 2.24 -10.92 6.73
N ARG A 225 1.37 -10.84 7.73
CA ARG A 225 1.14 -11.95 8.68
C ARG A 225 0.56 -13.19 8.00
N VAL A 226 -0.29 -13.01 7.00
CA VAL A 226 -0.78 -14.11 6.16
C VAL A 226 0.39 -14.78 5.41
N TYR A 227 1.27 -13.97 4.81
CA TYR A 227 2.46 -14.49 4.11
C TYR A 227 3.37 -15.31 5.01
N VAL A 228 3.70 -14.78 6.19
CA VAL A 228 4.65 -15.41 7.11
C VAL A 228 4.04 -16.54 7.96
N GLY A 229 2.77 -16.87 7.74
CA GLY A 229 2.07 -17.93 8.48
C GLY A 229 1.83 -17.59 9.96
N ASN A 230 1.79 -16.32 10.33
CA ASN A 230 1.48 -15.85 11.70
C ASN A 230 -0.02 -15.61 11.91
N MET A 231 -0.87 -16.27 11.15
CA MET A 231 -2.33 -16.20 11.27
C MET A 231 -2.95 -17.58 11.07
N ALA A 232 -4.00 -17.88 11.83
CA ALA A 232 -4.74 -19.12 11.67
C ALA A 232 -5.48 -19.14 10.32
N PRO A 233 -5.54 -20.26 9.59
CA PRO A 233 -6.19 -20.36 8.29
C PRO A 233 -7.66 -19.89 8.30
N ASN A 234 -8.39 -20.17 9.36
CA ASN A 234 -9.80 -19.76 9.54
C ASN A 234 -9.97 -18.23 9.68
N SER A 235 -8.92 -17.48 9.98
CA SER A 235 -8.97 -16.02 10.09
C SER A 235 -8.79 -15.29 8.75
N ILE A 236 -8.33 -15.98 7.69
CA ILE A 236 -8.05 -15.37 6.38
C ILE A 236 -9.32 -14.74 5.77
N LEU A 237 -10.46 -15.45 5.87
CA LEU A 237 -11.72 -14.90 5.40
C LEU A 237 -12.10 -13.60 6.12
N ALA A 238 -11.88 -13.53 7.43
CA ALA A 238 -12.14 -12.31 8.21
C ALA A 238 -11.22 -11.15 7.77
N VAL A 239 -9.97 -11.43 7.40
CA VAL A 239 -9.04 -10.44 6.83
C VAL A 239 -9.59 -9.87 5.53
N ILE A 240 -9.97 -10.75 4.59
CA ILE A 240 -10.54 -10.37 3.29
C ILE A 240 -11.81 -9.53 3.49
N LEU A 241 -12.74 -9.99 4.30
CA LEU A 241 -14.00 -9.28 4.58
C LEU A 241 -13.73 -7.89 5.17
N ARG A 242 -12.79 -7.77 6.12
CA ARG A 242 -12.42 -6.48 6.72
C ARG A 242 -11.85 -5.52 5.68
N GLN A 243 -10.94 -5.98 4.81
CA GLN A 243 -10.37 -5.15 3.73
C GLN A 243 -11.44 -4.71 2.74
N LEU A 244 -12.37 -5.60 2.35
CA LEU A 244 -13.46 -5.27 1.43
C LEU A 244 -14.47 -4.31 2.07
N LEU A 245 -14.83 -4.48 3.34
CA LEU A 245 -15.71 -3.57 4.07
C LEU A 245 -15.12 -2.17 4.15
N TRP A 246 -13.84 -2.04 4.52
CA TRP A 246 -13.16 -0.75 4.53
C TRP A 246 -13.04 -0.14 3.13
N THR A 247 -12.73 -0.96 2.13
CA THR A 247 -12.69 -0.49 0.73
C THR A 247 -14.06 0.05 0.32
N ALA A 248 -15.14 -0.68 0.58
CA ALA A 248 -16.50 -0.23 0.26
C ALA A 248 -16.88 1.06 1.00
N ALA A 249 -16.56 1.15 2.30
CA ALA A 249 -16.82 2.34 3.09
C ALA A 249 -16.07 3.57 2.55
N LEU A 250 -14.77 3.42 2.22
CA LEU A 250 -13.95 4.49 1.67
C LEU A 250 -14.37 4.90 0.25
N VAL A 251 -14.78 3.93 -0.58
CA VAL A 251 -15.33 4.20 -1.93
C VAL A 251 -16.63 4.98 -1.81
N HIS A 252 -17.54 4.57 -0.94
CA HIS A 252 -18.82 5.26 -0.73
C HIS A 252 -18.60 6.68 -0.21
N PHE A 253 -17.77 6.84 0.82
CA PHE A 253 -17.41 8.15 1.37
C PHE A 253 -16.70 9.03 0.34
N GLY A 254 -15.77 8.47 -0.45
CA GLY A 254 -15.07 9.19 -1.50
C GLY A 254 -16.00 9.67 -2.62
N ARG A 255 -16.97 8.85 -3.03
CA ARG A 255 -17.99 9.27 -4.02
C ARG A 255 -18.87 10.41 -3.50
N TRP A 256 -19.30 10.31 -2.25
CA TRP A 256 -20.07 11.37 -1.60
C TRP A 256 -19.25 12.67 -1.49
N LEU A 257 -17.99 12.57 -1.10
CA LEU A 257 -17.09 13.72 -1.01
C LEU A 257 -16.85 14.33 -2.39
N LEU A 258 -16.58 13.53 -3.42
CA LEU A 258 -16.41 13.97 -4.80
C LEU A 258 -17.64 14.76 -5.30
N ALA A 259 -18.83 14.21 -5.09
CA ALA A 259 -20.08 14.88 -5.48
C ALA A 259 -20.25 16.25 -4.82
N ARG A 260 -19.79 16.41 -3.57
CA ARG A 260 -19.77 17.72 -2.89
C ARG A 260 -18.68 18.64 -3.44
N GLY A 261 -17.50 18.10 -3.75
CA GLY A 261 -16.38 18.86 -4.31
C GLY A 261 -16.71 19.46 -5.68
N LEU A 262 -17.34 18.68 -6.54
CA LEU A 262 -17.74 19.12 -7.89
C LEU A 262 -18.69 20.33 -7.88
N ARG A 263 -19.51 20.48 -6.85
CA ARG A 263 -20.40 21.67 -6.70
C ARG A 263 -19.64 22.96 -6.40
N ARG A 264 -18.35 22.87 -6.03
CA ARG A 264 -17.48 24.02 -5.71
C ARG A 264 -16.50 24.34 -6.82
N VAL A 265 -16.39 23.50 -7.83
CA VAL A 265 -15.51 23.75 -8.97
C VAL A 265 -16.12 24.86 -9.80
N VAL A 266 -15.54 26.05 -9.71
CA VAL A 266 -15.88 27.18 -10.59
C VAL A 266 -15.00 27.05 -11.81
N VAL A 267 -15.62 26.89 -12.99
CA VAL A 267 -14.90 26.94 -14.27
C VAL A 267 -14.55 28.41 -14.52
N GLN A 268 -13.26 28.77 -14.35
CA GLN A 268 -12.80 30.10 -14.78
C GLN A 268 -12.84 30.14 -16.30
N GLY A 269 -13.70 30.95 -16.86
CA GLY A 269 -13.81 31.16 -18.30
C GLY A 269 -15.24 31.15 -18.85
N GLY A 270 -16.25 31.43 -18.04
CA GLY A 270 -17.62 31.74 -18.48
C GLY A 270 -17.91 33.20 -18.36
#